data_c7a9493213a759a5311707ff80e9f5c8
#
_entry.id   c7a9493213a759a5311707ff80e9f5c8
#
_cell.length_a   1.000
_cell.length_b   1.000
_cell.length_c   1.000
_cell.angle_alpha   90.00
_cell.angle_beta   90.00
_cell.angle_gamma   90.00
#
_symmetry.space_group_name_H-M   'P 1'
#
loop_
_entity.id
_entity.type
_entity.pdbx_description
1 polymer ?
#
loop_
_entity_poly.entity_id
_entity_poly.type
_entity_poly.pdbx_seq_one_letter_code
_entity_poly.pdbx_strand_id
1 'polypeptide(L)'
;MKGILTKIEKDSFYLKTEIIANDLFRNDTSYYSGYHYAISDIYALPKRGLQIDYLNGRYQINRGAGHMHFYWVKSGLLFRAGALTYTAVDLANGLIKNNFTFSGSKYGIAAAVFLGGVIMHKVYKVTYRMGKKYYLEVVNG
;
A
#
# COMPACT_ATOMS: atom_id res chain seq x y z
N MET A 1 -1.64 7.60 -13.40
CA MET A 1 -1.10 8.92 -13.06
C MET A 1 -1.49 9.21 -11.61
N LYS A 2 -0.64 9.87 -10.85
CA LYS A 2 -0.91 10.31 -9.47
C LYS A 2 -0.64 11.80 -9.41
N GLY A 3 -1.43 12.54 -8.63
CA GLY A 3 -1.24 13.98 -8.50
C GLY A 3 -2.05 14.53 -7.34
N ILE A 4 -1.87 15.80 -7.06
CA ILE A 4 -2.64 16.54 -6.06
C ILE A 4 -3.75 17.30 -6.75
N LEU A 5 -4.93 17.18 -6.17
CA LEU A 5 -6.11 17.90 -6.57
C LEU A 5 -5.94 19.37 -6.20
N THR A 6 -6.00 20.26 -7.19
CA THR A 6 -5.84 21.70 -6.97
C THR A 6 -7.17 22.45 -7.05
N LYS A 7 -8.09 22.00 -7.90
CA LYS A 7 -9.41 22.61 -8.08
C LYS A 7 -10.41 21.55 -8.49
N ILE A 8 -11.64 21.67 -8.01
CA ILE A 8 -12.80 20.86 -8.44
C ILE A 8 -13.81 21.81 -9.08
N GLU A 9 -14.33 21.43 -10.23
CA GLU A 9 -15.46 22.03 -10.91
C GLU A 9 -16.61 21.02 -10.99
N LYS A 10 -17.78 21.43 -11.47
CA LYS A 10 -18.99 20.60 -11.42
C LYS A 10 -18.81 19.18 -11.96
N ASP A 11 -18.08 19.00 -13.06
CA ASP A 11 -17.92 17.71 -13.74
C ASP A 11 -16.45 17.35 -13.96
N SER A 12 -15.54 18.15 -13.43
CA SER A 12 -14.12 18.05 -13.71
C SER A 12 -13.24 18.48 -12.55
N PHE A 13 -11.99 18.08 -12.62
CA PHE A 13 -10.99 18.43 -11.61
C PHE A 13 -9.62 18.71 -12.25
N TYR A 14 -8.86 19.55 -11.59
CA TYR A 14 -7.50 19.89 -11.98
C TYR A 14 -6.50 19.18 -11.09
N LEU A 15 -5.56 18.49 -11.71
CA LEU A 15 -4.48 17.79 -11.03
C LEU A 15 -3.15 18.46 -11.34
N LYS A 16 -2.39 18.73 -10.29
CA LYS A 16 -0.97 18.99 -10.40
C LYS A 16 -0.22 17.65 -10.30
N THR A 17 0.37 17.23 -11.40
CA THR A 17 1.09 15.96 -11.48
C THR A 17 2.58 16.20 -11.44
N GLU A 18 3.30 15.26 -10.84
CA GLU A 18 4.75 15.21 -10.79
C GLU A 18 5.22 14.02 -11.63
N ILE A 19 6.07 14.27 -12.59
CA ILE A 19 6.75 13.21 -13.34
C ILE A 19 8.23 13.26 -12.93
N ILE A 20 8.68 12.16 -12.35
CA ILE A 20 10.08 11.98 -11.98
C ILE A 20 10.75 11.23 -13.13
N ALA A 21 11.57 11.91 -13.88
CA ALA A 21 12.49 11.27 -14.83
C ALA A 21 13.74 10.84 -14.05
N ASN A 22 13.88 9.53 -13.87
CA ASN A 22 15.08 8.96 -13.28
C ASN A 22 16.10 8.73 -14.42
N ASP A 23 17.07 9.58 -14.52
CA ASP A 23 18.27 9.30 -15.30
C ASP A 23 19.34 8.70 -14.39
N LEU A 24 20.23 7.84 -14.94
CA LEU A 24 21.25 7.10 -14.18
C LEU A 24 22.11 7.96 -13.24
N PHE A 25 22.18 9.27 -13.49
CA PHE A 25 23.02 10.21 -12.73
C PHE A 25 22.29 11.47 -12.24
N ARG A 26 20.99 11.64 -12.55
CA ARG A 26 20.27 12.85 -12.20
C ARG A 26 18.78 12.56 -12.05
N ASN A 27 18.25 12.85 -10.88
CA ASN A 27 16.80 12.89 -10.70
C ASN A 27 16.30 14.27 -11.14
N ASP A 28 15.74 14.36 -12.33
CA ASP A 28 15.07 15.58 -12.77
C ASP A 28 13.58 15.46 -12.51
N THR A 29 13.03 16.47 -11.84
CA THR A 29 11.62 16.49 -11.48
C THR A 29 10.94 17.56 -12.31
N SER A 30 10.14 17.13 -13.27
CA SER A 30 9.32 18.03 -14.08
C SER A 30 7.93 18.17 -13.48
N TYR A 31 7.51 19.41 -13.21
CA TYR A 31 6.18 19.73 -12.72
C TYR A 31 5.27 20.07 -13.90
N TYR A 32 4.18 19.35 -14.00
CA TYR A 32 3.12 19.69 -14.94
C TYR A 32 1.93 20.20 -14.15
N SER A 33 1.57 21.48 -14.33
CA SER A 33 0.37 22.06 -13.72
C SER A 33 -0.72 22.19 -14.78
N GLY A 34 -1.95 21.84 -14.40
CA GLY A 34 -3.12 22.21 -15.21
C GLY A 34 -3.72 21.12 -16.07
N TYR A 35 -3.46 19.84 -15.80
CA TYR A 35 -4.23 18.79 -16.44
C TYR A 35 -5.66 18.77 -15.90
N HIS A 36 -6.59 18.86 -16.82
CA HIS A 36 -8.01 18.82 -16.59
C HIS A 36 -8.56 17.44 -16.91
N TYR A 37 -9.27 16.85 -15.96
CA TYR A 37 -9.83 15.50 -16.09
C TYR A 37 -11.31 15.52 -15.69
N ALA A 38 -12.10 14.64 -16.29
CA ALA A 38 -13.45 14.40 -15.84
C ALA A 38 -13.44 13.65 -14.49
N ILE A 39 -14.45 13.89 -13.66
CA ILE A 39 -14.59 13.17 -12.37
C ILE A 39 -14.74 11.67 -12.58
N SER A 40 -15.34 11.25 -13.71
CA SER A 40 -15.44 9.85 -14.12
C SER A 40 -14.10 9.14 -14.32
N ASP A 41 -13.04 9.90 -14.61
CA ASP A 41 -11.70 9.36 -14.86
C ASP A 41 -10.94 9.01 -13.57
N ILE A 42 -11.51 9.34 -12.42
CA ILE A 42 -10.92 8.98 -11.14
C ILE A 42 -11.01 7.47 -10.92
N TYR A 43 -9.90 6.79 -11.07
CA TYR A 43 -9.83 5.34 -10.87
C TYR A 43 -9.87 4.93 -9.39
N ALA A 44 -9.20 5.67 -8.53
CA ALA A 44 -9.15 5.35 -7.11
C ALA A 44 -8.77 6.55 -6.25
N LEU A 45 -9.34 6.58 -5.04
CA LEU A 45 -8.99 7.55 -4.00
C LEU A 45 -8.28 6.87 -2.84
N PRO A 46 -7.34 7.55 -2.17
CA PRO A 46 -6.71 7.05 -0.96
C PRO A 46 -7.74 6.94 0.18
N LYS A 47 -7.57 5.94 1.04
CA LYS A 47 -8.39 5.82 2.25
C LYS A 47 -8.05 6.92 3.25
N ARG A 48 -9.06 7.29 4.07
CA ARG A 48 -8.88 8.25 5.16
C ARG A 48 -7.67 7.89 6.03
N GLY A 49 -6.89 8.89 6.43
CA GLY A 49 -5.69 8.70 7.28
C GLY A 49 -4.37 8.61 6.50
N LEU A 50 -4.41 8.77 5.17
CA LEU A 50 -3.22 9.03 4.38
C LEU A 50 -3.01 10.54 4.33
N GLN A 51 -1.80 10.98 4.68
CA GLN A 51 -1.37 12.36 4.55
C GLN A 51 -0.50 12.48 3.30
N ILE A 52 -0.70 13.55 2.57
CA ILE A 52 0.13 13.91 1.43
C ILE A 52 1.02 15.04 1.90
N ASP A 53 2.30 14.75 2.08
CA ASP A 53 3.30 15.72 2.49
C ASP A 53 4.12 16.15 1.27
N TYR A 54 4.46 17.42 1.22
CA TYR A 54 5.36 17.96 0.21
C TYR A 54 6.74 18.16 0.84
N LEU A 55 7.64 17.21 0.57
CA LEU A 55 9.00 17.20 1.14
C LEU A 55 10.03 17.17 0.02
N ASN A 56 11.00 18.05 0.08
CA ASN A 56 12.12 18.13 -0.88
C ASN A 56 11.66 18.23 -2.34
N GLY A 57 10.65 19.05 -2.62
CA GLY A 57 10.13 19.21 -3.97
C GLY A 57 9.24 18.06 -4.47
N ARG A 58 8.90 17.08 -3.62
CA ARG A 58 8.13 15.88 -4.01
C ARG A 58 6.92 15.67 -3.12
N TYR A 59 5.85 15.18 -3.74
CA TYR A 59 4.67 14.73 -3.01
C TYR A 59 4.85 13.29 -2.53
N GLN A 60 4.87 13.11 -1.23
CA GLN A 60 4.95 11.80 -0.58
C GLN A 60 3.64 11.47 0.09
N ILE A 61 3.16 10.24 -0.13
CA ILE A 61 2.00 9.74 0.59
C ILE A 61 2.51 9.12 1.88
N ASN A 62 2.36 9.85 2.98
CA ASN A 62 2.68 9.37 4.30
C ASN A 62 1.44 8.77 4.95
N ARG A 63 1.65 7.66 5.63
CA ARG A 63 0.62 7.08 6.48
C ARG A 63 0.68 7.81 7.81
N GLY A 64 -0.38 8.52 8.18
CA GLY A 64 -0.48 9.17 9.47
C GLY A 64 -0.23 8.19 10.62
N ALA A 65 0.28 8.66 11.73
CA ALA A 65 0.70 7.84 12.89
C ALA A 65 -0.36 6.82 13.34
N GLY A 66 -1.64 7.15 13.26
CA GLY A 66 -2.74 6.23 13.57
C GLY A 66 -2.90 5.06 12.59
N HIS A 67 -2.39 5.17 11.36
CA HIS A 67 -2.40 4.10 10.37
C HIS A 67 -1.20 3.17 10.48
N MET A 68 -0.07 3.65 10.95
CA MET A 68 1.14 2.86 11.12
C MET A 68 0.95 1.78 12.18
N HIS A 69 0.22 2.08 13.25
CA HIS A 69 0.11 1.20 14.42
C HIS A 69 -0.48 -0.19 14.09
N PHE A 70 -1.38 -0.28 13.12
CA PHE A 70 -2.01 -1.56 12.72
C PHE A 70 -1.66 -2.02 11.31
N TYR A 71 -0.78 -1.30 10.62
CA TYR A 71 -0.42 -1.66 9.25
C TYR A 71 0.19 -3.05 9.14
N TRP A 72 1.12 -3.38 10.02
CA TRP A 72 1.83 -4.65 10.07
C TRP A 72 0.88 -5.84 10.26
N VAL A 73 -0.13 -5.66 11.10
CA VAL A 73 -1.16 -6.66 11.35
C VAL A 73 -2.14 -6.71 10.18
N LYS A 74 -2.73 -5.58 9.81
CA LYS A 74 -3.75 -5.50 8.73
C LYS A 74 -3.24 -5.93 7.37
N SER A 75 -1.97 -5.69 7.06
CA SER A 75 -1.34 -6.14 5.82
C SER A 75 -0.90 -7.60 5.85
N GLY A 76 -1.08 -8.31 6.97
CA GLY A 76 -0.66 -9.68 7.15
C GLY A 76 0.87 -9.88 7.16
N LEU A 77 1.65 -8.80 7.25
CA LEU A 77 3.11 -8.88 7.21
C LEU A 77 3.63 -9.61 8.45
N LEU A 78 3.10 -9.28 9.63
CA LEU A 78 3.49 -9.91 10.89
C LEU A 78 3.29 -11.43 10.83
N PHE A 79 2.16 -11.88 10.31
CA PHE A 79 1.86 -13.31 10.19
C PHE A 79 2.79 -14.02 9.21
N ARG A 80 3.09 -13.40 8.06
CA ARG A 80 4.02 -13.96 7.07
C ARG A 80 5.45 -14.01 7.59
N ALA A 81 5.92 -12.91 8.18
CA ALA A 81 7.26 -12.84 8.76
C ALA A 81 7.40 -13.83 9.93
N GLY A 82 6.43 -13.87 10.86
CA GLY A 82 6.43 -14.76 11.99
C GLY A 82 6.46 -16.25 11.58
N ALA A 83 5.63 -16.65 10.62
CA ALA A 83 5.60 -18.01 10.11
C ALA A 83 6.94 -18.41 9.45
N LEU A 84 7.53 -17.53 8.66
CA LEU A 84 8.84 -17.78 8.03
C LEU A 84 9.95 -17.86 9.05
N THR A 85 10.00 -16.94 10.02
CA THR A 85 11.01 -16.93 11.08
C THR A 85 10.91 -18.19 11.95
N TYR A 86 9.68 -18.56 12.35
CA TYR A 86 9.46 -19.79 13.10
C TYR A 86 9.99 -21.01 12.37
N THR A 87 9.64 -21.15 11.09
CA THR A 87 10.11 -22.28 10.27
C THR A 87 11.63 -22.28 10.12
N ALA A 88 12.25 -21.13 9.87
CA ALA A 88 13.70 -21.00 9.73
C ALA A 88 14.44 -21.39 11.03
N VAL A 89 13.95 -20.93 12.18
CA VAL A 89 14.54 -21.24 13.49
C VAL A 89 14.39 -22.73 13.81
N ASP A 90 13.24 -23.34 13.55
CA ASP A 90 13.01 -24.78 13.80
C ASP A 90 13.93 -25.62 12.92
N LEU A 91 14.08 -25.26 11.63
CA LEU A 91 15.04 -25.93 10.73
C LEU A 91 16.49 -25.79 11.21
N ALA A 92 16.92 -24.58 11.58
CA ALA A 92 18.26 -24.30 12.07
C ALA A 92 18.56 -25.13 13.35
N ASN A 93 17.62 -25.15 14.30
CA ASN A 93 17.75 -25.92 15.52
C ASN A 93 17.84 -27.46 15.25
N GLY A 94 17.04 -27.94 14.29
CA GLY A 94 17.09 -29.34 13.86
C GLY A 94 18.47 -29.73 13.29
N LEU A 95 19.04 -28.85 12.46
CA LEU A 95 20.37 -29.05 11.88
C LEU A 95 21.49 -29.02 12.94
N ILE A 96 21.46 -28.02 13.83
CA ILE A 96 22.48 -27.87 14.90
C ILE A 96 22.47 -29.05 15.84
N LYS A 97 21.30 -29.58 16.20
CA LYS A 97 21.13 -30.68 17.13
C LYS A 97 21.26 -32.07 16.47
N ASN A 98 21.51 -32.10 15.18
CA ASN A 98 21.53 -33.32 14.35
C ASN A 98 20.30 -34.22 14.57
N ASN A 99 19.16 -33.61 14.88
CA ASN A 99 17.89 -34.26 15.20
C ASN A 99 16.76 -33.58 14.45
N PHE A 100 16.75 -33.77 13.14
CA PHE A 100 15.71 -33.23 12.28
C PHE A 100 14.50 -34.15 12.27
N THR A 101 13.45 -33.75 13.01
CA THR A 101 12.15 -34.44 12.98
C THR A 101 11.13 -33.56 12.22
N PHE A 102 10.71 -34.01 11.06
CA PHE A 102 9.64 -33.36 10.33
C PHE A 102 8.29 -33.60 11.04
N SER A 103 7.76 -32.55 11.66
CA SER A 103 6.41 -32.55 12.25
C SER A 103 5.40 -31.91 11.34
N GLY A 104 4.59 -32.71 10.66
CA GLY A 104 3.56 -32.23 9.74
C GLY A 104 2.57 -31.24 10.39
N SER A 105 2.27 -31.39 11.67
CA SER A 105 1.37 -30.47 12.38
C SER A 105 2.01 -29.08 12.58
N LYS A 106 3.30 -29.02 12.98
CA LYS A 106 4.00 -27.74 13.18
C LYS A 106 4.10 -26.93 11.88
N TYR A 107 4.57 -27.58 10.82
CA TYR A 107 4.71 -26.93 9.51
C TYR A 107 3.36 -26.64 8.86
N GLY A 108 2.34 -27.47 9.12
CA GLY A 108 0.96 -27.22 8.70
C GLY A 108 0.39 -25.96 9.34
N ILE A 109 0.59 -25.74 10.63
CA ILE A 109 0.19 -24.52 11.33
C ILE A 109 0.96 -23.31 10.78
N ALA A 110 2.27 -23.39 10.61
CA ALA A 110 3.07 -22.31 10.05
C ALA A 110 2.61 -21.93 8.63
N ALA A 111 2.33 -22.91 7.79
CA ALA A 111 1.79 -22.71 6.45
C ALA A 111 0.40 -22.04 6.49
N ALA A 112 -0.50 -22.47 7.38
CA ALA A 112 -1.82 -21.87 7.53
C ALA A 112 -1.73 -20.40 7.99
N VAL A 113 -0.85 -20.08 8.92
CA VAL A 113 -0.60 -18.70 9.38
C VAL A 113 -0.02 -17.85 8.24
N PHE A 114 0.93 -18.39 7.48
CA PHE A 114 1.49 -17.71 6.31
C PHE A 114 0.43 -17.40 5.26
N LEU A 115 -0.38 -18.40 4.89
CA LEU A 115 -1.48 -18.24 3.93
C LEU A 115 -2.52 -17.23 4.41
N GLY A 116 -2.88 -17.26 5.69
CA GLY A 116 -3.72 -16.25 6.32
C GLY A 116 -3.15 -14.83 6.13
N GLY A 117 -1.85 -14.66 6.35
CA GLY A 117 -1.16 -13.40 6.10
C GLY A 117 -1.16 -12.97 4.63
N VAL A 118 -1.10 -13.91 3.68
CA VAL A 118 -1.21 -13.62 2.24
C VAL A 118 -2.63 -13.17 1.88
N ILE A 119 -3.65 -13.82 2.41
CA ILE A 119 -5.05 -13.44 2.20
C ILE A 119 -5.30 -12.03 2.76
N MET A 120 -4.83 -11.75 3.97
CA MET A 120 -4.92 -10.42 4.58
C MET A 120 -4.25 -9.36 3.69
N HIS A 121 -3.10 -9.65 3.11
CA HIS A 121 -2.43 -8.74 2.17
C HIS A 121 -3.25 -8.45 0.93
N LYS A 122 -3.90 -9.45 0.35
CA LYS A 122 -4.77 -9.30 -0.82
C LYS A 122 -6.04 -8.50 -0.52
N VAL A 123 -6.60 -8.69 0.67
CA VAL A 123 -7.82 -7.99 1.10
C VAL A 123 -7.53 -6.55 1.55
N TYR A 124 -6.35 -6.33 2.11
CA TYR A 124 -5.96 -5.00 2.58
C TYR A 124 -5.64 -4.07 1.41
N LYS A 125 -6.60 -3.21 1.08
CA LYS A 125 -6.44 -2.18 0.05
C LYS A 125 -6.31 -0.81 0.70
N VAL A 126 -5.32 -0.05 0.27
CA VAL A 126 -5.03 1.32 0.75
C VAL A 126 -5.90 2.36 0.02
N THR A 127 -6.54 1.97 -1.06
CA THR A 127 -7.35 2.85 -1.90
C THR A 127 -8.77 2.33 -2.08
N TYR A 128 -9.72 3.24 -2.26
CA TYR A 128 -11.07 2.95 -2.73
C TYR A 128 -11.07 3.01 -4.25
N ARG A 129 -11.40 1.91 -4.91
CA ARG A 129 -11.58 1.90 -6.37
C ARG A 129 -12.97 2.40 -6.73
N MET A 130 -13.04 3.40 -7.61
CA MET A 130 -14.29 3.95 -8.13
C MET A 130 -14.88 3.06 -9.24
N GLY A 131 -16.16 3.23 -9.51
CA GLY A 131 -16.87 2.59 -10.62
C GLY A 131 -17.47 1.22 -10.34
N LYS A 132 -17.16 0.55 -9.21
CA LYS A 132 -17.80 -0.73 -8.82
C LYS A 132 -18.61 -0.63 -7.55
N LYS A 133 -17.99 -0.23 -6.46
CA LYS A 133 -18.60 -0.18 -5.13
C LYS A 133 -18.72 1.26 -4.61
N TYR A 134 -17.89 2.15 -5.11
CA TYR A 134 -17.82 3.53 -4.67
C TYR A 134 -18.01 4.45 -5.87
N TYR A 135 -18.82 5.47 -5.68
CA TYR A 135 -19.10 6.52 -6.66
C TYR A 135 -18.74 7.85 -6.03
N LEU A 136 -18.31 8.78 -6.86
CA LEU A 136 -18.01 10.14 -6.47
C LEU A 136 -19.18 11.02 -6.90
N GLU A 137 -19.71 11.76 -5.97
CA GLU A 137 -20.74 12.77 -6.20
C GLU A 137 -20.22 14.12 -5.70
N VAL A 138 -20.37 15.14 -6.52
CA VAL A 138 -20.01 16.51 -6.13
C VAL A 138 -21.21 17.11 -5.44
N VAL A 139 -21.10 17.28 -4.15
CA VAL A 139 -22.10 17.98 -3.35
C VAL A 139 -21.75 19.47 -3.38
N ASN A 140 -22.58 20.25 -4.06
CA ASN A 140 -22.49 21.72 -4.00
C ASN A 140 -22.92 22.13 -2.58
N GLY A 141 -21.98 22.64 -1.79
CA GLY A 141 -22.21 23.27 -0.50
C GLY A 141 -22.53 24.75 -0.64
#